data_e528cabd07392b5d0c83ccd766bb96b1
#
_entry.id   e528cabd07392b5d0c83ccd766bb96b1
#
_cell.length_a   1.000
_cell.length_b   1.000
_cell.length_c   1.000
_cell.angle_alpha   90.00
_cell.angle_beta   90.00
_cell.angle_gamma   90.00
#
_symmetry.space_group_name_H-M   'P 1'
#
loop_
_entity.id
_entity.type
_entity.pdbx_description
1 polymer ?
#
loop_
_entity_poly.entity_id
_entity_poly.type
_entity_poly.pdbx_seq_one_letter_code
_entity_poly.pdbx_strand_id
1 'polypeptide(L)'
;MNVVARMVTQEQDGIPGYMAHPDAPGRRPGILMVHHAHGVTADYKIDAYRLACLGFNVLAPDLFNMFGIAGTTHIGMGADLQAKHGDDEFLGKMDEAWRYLIDRMGTDPARTGCIGHCMGGRLLIPFAADHPSVKAIVLYYPSVRDEPETGHRPRHAFHLAKTLQCA
;
A
#
# COMPACT_ATOMS: atom_id res chain seq x y z
N MET A 1 -8.65 -20.92 11.03
CA MET A 1 -7.98 -20.89 9.71
C MET A 1 -6.50 -20.69 9.97
N ASN A 2 -5.63 -21.50 9.40
CA ASN A 2 -4.19 -21.27 9.48
C ASN A 2 -3.81 -20.09 8.59
N VAL A 3 -2.86 -19.29 9.04
CA VAL A 3 -2.38 -18.10 8.33
C VAL A 3 -0.86 -18.20 8.18
N VAL A 4 -0.40 -17.99 6.97
CA VAL A 4 1.01 -17.72 6.69
C VAL A 4 1.22 -16.21 6.80
N ALA A 5 2.19 -15.81 7.63
CA ALA A 5 2.51 -14.40 7.83
C ALA A 5 4.03 -14.23 8.00
N ARG A 6 4.66 -13.40 7.16
CA ARG A 6 6.12 -13.25 7.17
C ARG A 6 6.58 -11.94 6.56
N MET A 7 7.81 -11.58 6.85
CA MET A 7 8.51 -10.56 6.05
C MET A 7 8.75 -11.10 4.63
N VAL A 8 8.61 -10.24 3.65
CA VAL A 8 9.08 -10.44 2.28
C VAL A 8 10.26 -9.52 2.03
N THR A 9 11.22 -9.99 1.23
CA THR A 9 12.47 -9.26 0.98
C THR A 9 12.71 -9.07 -0.51
N GLN A 10 13.45 -8.03 -0.87
CA GLN A 10 13.82 -7.79 -2.26
C GLN A 10 14.58 -8.98 -2.87
N GLU A 11 15.45 -9.59 -2.09
CA GLU A 11 16.31 -10.68 -2.56
C GLU A 11 15.53 -11.99 -2.84
N GLN A 12 14.61 -12.35 -1.95
CA GLN A 12 13.89 -13.63 -2.03
C GLN A 12 12.58 -13.53 -2.80
N ASP A 13 11.89 -12.41 -2.64
CA ASP A 13 10.51 -12.25 -3.12
C ASP A 13 10.41 -11.25 -4.29
N GLY A 14 11.43 -10.44 -4.50
CA GLY A 14 11.42 -9.34 -5.47
C GLY A 14 10.70 -8.09 -4.98
N ILE A 15 10.25 -8.08 -3.73
CA ILE A 15 9.60 -6.95 -3.09
C ILE A 15 9.84 -6.98 -1.57
N PRO A 16 10.24 -5.87 -0.93
CA PRO A 16 10.34 -5.80 0.52
C PRO A 16 9.00 -5.43 1.16
N GLY A 17 8.71 -6.00 2.32
CA GLY A 17 7.51 -5.68 3.08
C GLY A 17 7.07 -6.79 4.04
N TYR A 18 5.79 -6.85 4.30
CA TYR A 18 5.16 -7.89 5.10
C TYR A 18 3.93 -8.44 4.39
N MET A 19 3.79 -9.75 4.33
CA MET A 19 2.60 -10.39 3.79
C MET A 19 1.93 -11.28 4.82
N ALA A 20 0.61 -11.40 4.68
CA ALA A 20 -0.18 -12.39 5.41
C ALA A 20 -1.31 -12.92 4.51
N HIS A 21 -1.55 -14.23 4.55
CA HIS A 21 -2.63 -14.85 3.79
C HIS A 21 -3.09 -16.16 4.45
N PRO A 22 -4.31 -16.62 4.19
CA PRO A 22 -4.73 -17.95 4.60
C PRO A 22 -3.83 -19.04 4.01
N ASP A 23 -3.47 -20.03 4.83
CA ASP A 23 -2.75 -21.23 4.39
C ASP A 23 -3.74 -22.23 3.77
N ALA A 24 -4.24 -21.90 2.59
CA ALA A 24 -5.18 -22.75 1.87
C ALA A 24 -5.21 -22.36 0.38
N PRO A 25 -5.49 -23.29 -0.53
CA PRO A 25 -5.50 -23.04 -1.97
C PRO A 25 -6.67 -22.15 -2.41
N GLY A 26 -6.55 -21.60 -3.60
CA GLY A 26 -7.59 -20.83 -4.27
C GLY A 26 -7.37 -19.32 -4.27
N ARG A 27 -8.04 -18.63 -5.21
CA ARG A 27 -8.00 -17.17 -5.32
C ARG A 27 -8.82 -16.51 -4.21
N ARG A 28 -8.29 -15.44 -3.65
CA ARG A 28 -8.86 -14.73 -2.50
C ARG A 28 -8.99 -13.25 -2.75
N PRO A 29 -9.89 -12.56 -2.03
CA PRO A 29 -9.86 -11.10 -2.02
C PRO A 29 -8.50 -10.61 -1.50
N GLY A 30 -8.03 -9.48 -2.03
CA GLY A 30 -6.74 -8.92 -1.67
C GLY A 30 -6.80 -7.52 -1.12
N ILE A 31 -5.86 -7.20 -0.23
CA ILE A 31 -5.71 -5.87 0.36
C ILE A 31 -4.24 -5.43 0.24
N LEU A 32 -4.04 -4.27 -0.39
CA LEU A 32 -2.79 -3.55 -0.33
C LEU A 32 -2.83 -2.57 0.85
N MET A 33 -1.89 -2.69 1.80
CA MET A 33 -1.80 -1.81 2.96
C MET A 33 -0.63 -0.84 2.79
N VAL A 34 -0.90 0.45 2.63
CA VAL A 34 0.11 1.48 2.41
C VAL A 34 0.40 2.23 3.71
N HIS A 35 1.66 2.16 4.14
CA HIS A 35 2.10 2.64 5.42
C HIS A 35 2.20 4.17 5.53
N HIS A 36 2.24 4.66 6.76
CA HIS A 36 2.52 6.04 7.12
C HIS A 36 4.02 6.37 7.04
N ALA A 37 4.40 7.58 7.46
CA ALA A 37 5.79 8.07 7.40
C ALA A 37 6.81 7.33 8.30
N HIS A 38 6.38 6.33 9.06
CA HIS A 38 7.28 5.50 9.89
C HIS A 38 7.61 4.13 9.29
N GLY A 39 7.12 3.83 8.08
CA GLY A 39 7.31 2.52 7.46
C GLY A 39 6.35 1.45 7.97
N VAL A 40 6.66 0.18 7.72
CA VAL A 40 5.85 -0.99 8.11
C VAL A 40 6.12 -1.35 9.58
N THR A 41 5.41 -0.71 10.48
CA THR A 41 5.49 -0.90 11.93
C THR A 41 4.71 -2.14 12.39
N ALA A 42 4.75 -2.46 13.69
CA ALA A 42 4.14 -3.68 14.24
C ALA A 42 2.61 -3.72 14.07
N ASP A 43 1.94 -2.58 14.12
CA ASP A 43 0.50 -2.44 13.90
C ASP A 43 0.08 -2.92 12.51
N TYR A 44 0.84 -2.59 11.44
CA TYR A 44 0.58 -3.12 10.09
C TYR A 44 0.67 -4.63 10.03
N LYS A 45 1.64 -5.23 10.73
CA LYS A 45 1.81 -6.68 10.77
C LYS A 45 0.66 -7.36 11.51
N ILE A 46 0.20 -6.75 12.61
CA ILE A 46 -0.94 -7.24 13.38
C ILE A 46 -2.22 -7.15 12.55
N ASP A 47 -2.46 -6.03 11.90
CA ASP A 47 -3.68 -5.84 11.11
C ASP A 47 -3.67 -6.68 9.83
N ALA A 48 -2.52 -6.84 9.16
CA ALA A 48 -2.38 -7.76 8.04
C ALA A 48 -2.70 -9.20 8.46
N TYR A 49 -2.20 -9.65 9.61
CA TYR A 49 -2.51 -10.97 10.16
C TYR A 49 -4.01 -11.12 10.46
N ARG A 50 -4.63 -10.12 11.10
CA ARG A 50 -6.07 -10.13 11.40
C ARG A 50 -6.92 -10.21 10.14
N LEU A 51 -6.59 -9.45 9.11
CA LEU A 51 -7.28 -9.48 7.83
C LEU A 51 -7.08 -10.84 7.12
N ALA A 52 -5.91 -11.44 7.22
CA ALA A 52 -5.67 -12.78 6.71
C ALA A 52 -6.51 -13.84 7.44
N CYS A 53 -6.74 -13.71 8.76
CA CYS A 53 -7.68 -14.54 9.50
C CYS A 53 -9.14 -14.41 8.99
N LEU A 54 -9.48 -13.29 8.36
CA LEU A 54 -10.78 -13.06 7.72
C LEU A 54 -10.84 -13.53 6.27
N GLY A 55 -9.75 -14.09 5.74
CA GLY A 55 -9.70 -14.69 4.42
C GLY A 55 -9.09 -13.84 3.31
N PHE A 56 -8.47 -12.71 3.63
CA PHE A 56 -7.81 -11.84 2.65
C PHE A 56 -6.34 -12.24 2.43
N ASN A 57 -5.86 -12.06 1.20
CA ASN A 57 -4.44 -11.92 0.94
C ASN A 57 -4.05 -10.47 1.24
N VAL A 58 -3.05 -10.26 2.07
CA VAL A 58 -2.65 -8.92 2.51
C VAL A 58 -1.18 -8.69 2.24
N LEU A 59 -0.85 -7.60 1.57
CA LEU A 59 0.51 -7.14 1.35
C LEU A 59 0.66 -5.73 1.92
N ALA A 60 1.61 -5.55 2.82
CA ALA A 60 2.08 -4.25 3.29
C ALA A 60 3.51 -4.02 2.74
N PRO A 61 3.67 -3.38 1.56
CA PRO A 61 4.97 -3.13 0.99
C PRO A 61 5.75 -2.13 1.85
N ASP A 62 7.04 -2.34 1.99
CA ASP A 62 7.94 -1.37 2.60
C ASP A 62 8.43 -0.40 1.52
N LEU A 63 7.65 0.66 1.28
CA LEU A 63 7.96 1.64 0.25
C LEU A 63 9.33 2.29 0.46
N PHE A 64 9.78 2.45 1.72
CA PHE A 64 11.08 3.05 1.99
C PHE A 64 12.22 2.14 1.57
N ASN A 65 12.09 0.85 1.86
CA ASN A 65 13.07 -0.14 1.40
C ASN A 65 13.05 -0.29 -0.13
N MET A 66 11.91 -0.10 -0.77
CA MET A 66 11.79 -0.07 -2.24
C MET A 66 12.54 1.11 -2.88
N PHE A 67 12.85 2.16 -2.11
CA PHE A 67 13.78 3.24 -2.50
C PHE A 67 15.23 3.01 -2.01
N GLY A 68 15.55 1.80 -1.53
CA GLY A 68 16.87 1.44 -1.05
C GLY A 68 17.19 1.89 0.37
N ILE A 69 16.21 2.33 1.13
CA ILE A 69 16.38 2.69 2.54
C ILE A 69 15.98 1.50 3.40
N ALA A 70 17.00 0.74 3.81
CA ALA A 70 16.81 -0.40 4.69
C ALA A 70 16.73 0.05 6.16
N GLY A 71 15.79 -0.51 6.87
CA GLY A 71 15.60 -0.28 8.30
C GLY A 71 14.74 0.96 8.59
N THR A 72 13.92 0.86 9.50
CA THR A 72 13.01 1.90 9.99
C THR A 72 13.82 3.00 10.70
N THR A 73 13.52 4.29 10.73
CA THR A 73 12.18 4.60 11.09
C THR A 73 12.09 5.72 12.10
N HIS A 74 12.62 6.81 11.79
CA HIS A 74 12.18 8.02 12.48
C HIS A 74 11.29 8.84 11.54
N ILE A 75 10.36 9.58 12.09
CA ILE A 75 9.36 10.41 11.39
C ILE A 75 9.97 11.28 10.28
N GLY A 76 11.21 11.74 10.45
CA GLY A 76 11.91 12.54 9.46
C GLY A 76 12.16 11.82 8.14
N MET A 77 12.42 10.52 8.16
CA MET A 77 12.76 9.76 6.95
C MET A 77 11.64 9.76 5.91
N GLY A 78 10.39 9.64 6.33
CA GLY A 78 9.25 9.69 5.41
C GLY A 78 9.07 11.09 4.80
N ALA A 79 9.37 12.14 5.54
CA ALA A 79 9.33 13.52 5.04
C ALA A 79 10.50 13.75 4.06
N ASP A 80 11.70 13.30 4.37
CA ASP A 80 12.87 13.42 3.52
C ASP A 80 12.68 12.67 2.20
N LEU A 81 12.10 11.47 2.24
CA LEU A 81 11.78 10.71 1.03
C LEU A 81 10.76 11.42 0.16
N GLN A 82 9.68 11.95 0.75
CA GLN A 82 8.68 12.69 0.01
C GLN A 82 9.23 14.04 -0.53
N ALA A 83 10.25 14.60 0.10
CA ALA A 83 10.93 15.78 -0.43
C ALA A 83 11.86 15.44 -1.60
N LYS A 84 12.40 14.23 -1.62
CA LYS A 84 13.33 13.74 -2.66
C LYS A 84 12.58 13.12 -3.85
N HIS A 85 11.52 12.37 -3.59
CA HIS A 85 10.75 11.62 -4.58
C HIS A 85 9.32 12.15 -4.69
N GLY A 86 8.85 12.31 -5.92
CA GLY A 86 7.49 12.73 -6.19
C GLY A 86 6.45 11.61 -6.00
N ASP A 87 5.19 11.99 -5.96
CA ASP A 87 4.09 11.04 -5.83
C ASP A 87 4.09 9.98 -6.93
N ASP A 88 4.43 10.34 -8.17
CA ASP A 88 4.47 9.39 -9.29
C ASP A 88 5.51 8.27 -9.09
N GLU A 89 6.64 8.57 -8.43
CA GLU A 89 7.62 7.54 -8.09
C GLU A 89 7.09 6.60 -7.00
N PHE A 90 6.40 7.15 -5.98
CA PHE A 90 5.72 6.32 -4.97
C PHE A 90 4.62 5.46 -5.58
N LEU A 91 3.82 6.02 -6.49
CA LEU A 91 2.77 5.29 -7.21
C LEU A 91 3.37 4.16 -8.04
N GLY A 92 4.50 4.39 -8.72
CA GLY A 92 5.23 3.33 -9.42
C GLY A 92 5.64 2.18 -8.50
N LYS A 93 6.09 2.47 -7.28
CA LYS A 93 6.38 1.42 -6.28
C LYS A 93 5.12 0.71 -5.78
N MET A 94 4.04 1.43 -5.64
CA MET A 94 2.75 0.82 -5.29
C MET A 94 2.23 -0.10 -6.43
N ASP A 95 2.47 0.24 -7.70
CA ASP A 95 2.16 -0.60 -8.84
C ASP A 95 2.95 -1.92 -8.84
N GLU A 96 4.24 -1.86 -8.48
CA GLU A 96 5.05 -3.06 -8.30
C GLU A 96 4.45 -3.97 -7.21
N ALA A 97 4.06 -3.38 -6.08
CA ALA A 97 3.43 -4.09 -4.98
C ALA A 97 2.04 -4.65 -5.34
N TRP A 98 1.25 -3.89 -6.09
CA TRP A 98 -0.06 -4.31 -6.57
C TRP A 98 0.04 -5.53 -7.49
N ARG A 99 0.96 -5.50 -8.44
CA ARG A 99 1.22 -6.65 -9.32
C ARG A 99 1.65 -7.87 -8.51
N TYR A 100 2.52 -7.70 -7.52
CA TYR A 100 2.90 -8.81 -6.63
C TYR A 100 1.69 -9.39 -5.89
N LEU A 101 0.83 -8.57 -5.32
CA LEU A 101 -0.39 -9.00 -4.63
C LEU A 101 -1.30 -9.82 -5.56
N ILE A 102 -1.50 -9.36 -6.80
CA ILE A 102 -2.38 -10.02 -7.77
C ILE A 102 -1.75 -11.33 -8.29
N ASP A 103 -0.53 -11.26 -8.78
CA ASP A 103 0.07 -12.32 -9.59
C ASP A 103 0.76 -13.37 -8.72
N ARG A 104 1.42 -12.95 -7.64
CA ARG A 104 2.24 -13.85 -6.81
C ARG A 104 1.50 -14.38 -5.58
N MET A 105 0.56 -13.64 -5.02
CA MET A 105 -0.23 -14.09 -3.88
C MET A 105 -1.56 -14.74 -4.26
N GLY A 106 -1.85 -14.92 -5.56
CA GLY A 106 -3.08 -15.56 -6.02
C GLY A 106 -4.35 -14.77 -5.66
N THR A 107 -4.28 -13.46 -5.74
CA THR A 107 -5.41 -12.58 -5.45
C THR A 107 -6.39 -12.54 -6.64
N ASP A 108 -7.68 -12.48 -6.33
CA ASP A 108 -8.73 -12.22 -7.31
C ASP A 108 -8.79 -10.72 -7.60
N PRO A 109 -8.43 -10.27 -8.81
CA PRO A 109 -8.40 -8.86 -9.14
C PRO A 109 -9.77 -8.18 -9.11
N ALA A 110 -10.87 -8.95 -9.16
CA ALA A 110 -12.21 -8.41 -9.04
C ALA A 110 -12.64 -8.14 -7.59
N ARG A 111 -11.85 -8.59 -6.61
CA ARG A 111 -12.15 -8.49 -5.17
C ARG A 111 -10.96 -7.90 -4.42
N THR A 112 -10.62 -6.68 -4.74
CA THR A 112 -9.44 -6.00 -4.19
C THR A 112 -9.82 -4.70 -3.50
N GLY A 113 -9.07 -4.36 -2.49
CA GLY A 113 -9.15 -3.08 -1.78
C GLY A 113 -7.79 -2.61 -1.29
N CYS A 114 -7.77 -1.39 -0.79
CA CYS A 114 -6.57 -0.82 -0.21
C CYS A 114 -6.86 -0.18 1.14
N ILE A 115 -5.86 -0.19 2.02
CA ILE A 115 -5.90 0.50 3.31
C ILE A 115 -4.67 1.39 3.38
N GLY A 116 -4.83 2.66 3.73
CA GLY A 116 -3.71 3.59 3.83
C GLY A 116 -3.81 4.53 5.00
N HIS A 117 -2.67 4.81 5.61
CA HIS A 117 -2.55 5.68 6.76
C HIS A 117 -1.69 6.90 6.43
N CYS A 118 -2.10 8.09 6.86
CA CYS A 118 -1.34 9.32 6.69
C CYS A 118 -0.86 9.54 5.24
N MET A 119 0.45 9.46 4.99
CA MET A 119 1.06 9.49 3.67
C MET A 119 0.44 8.44 2.74
N GLY A 120 0.36 7.19 3.19
CA GLY A 120 -0.22 6.09 2.42
C GLY A 120 -1.70 6.33 2.08
N GLY A 121 -2.46 6.89 3.01
CA GLY A 121 -3.84 7.28 2.75
C GLY A 121 -3.96 8.34 1.67
N ARG A 122 -3.05 9.31 1.64
CA ARG A 122 -3.00 10.32 0.59
C ARG A 122 -2.65 9.72 -0.78
N LEU A 123 -1.63 8.85 -0.83
CA LEU A 123 -1.17 8.20 -2.06
C LEU A 123 -2.23 7.24 -2.66
N LEU A 124 -3.08 6.65 -1.84
CA LEU A 124 -4.14 5.76 -2.32
C LEU A 124 -5.20 6.47 -3.14
N ILE A 125 -5.39 7.77 -3.00
CA ILE A 125 -6.37 8.52 -3.79
C ILE A 125 -5.98 8.55 -5.26
N PRO A 126 -4.79 9.04 -5.67
CA PRO A 126 -4.37 8.96 -7.06
C PRO A 126 -4.18 7.51 -7.53
N PHE A 127 -3.71 6.61 -6.67
CA PHE A 127 -3.58 5.20 -7.00
C PHE A 127 -4.92 4.57 -7.41
N ALA A 128 -5.96 4.76 -6.62
CA ALA A 128 -7.29 4.23 -6.93
C ALA A 128 -7.93 4.87 -8.17
N ALA A 129 -7.61 6.13 -8.46
CA ALA A 129 -8.06 6.80 -9.68
C ALA A 129 -7.46 6.13 -10.94
N ASP A 130 -6.22 5.65 -10.86
CA ASP A 130 -5.53 4.97 -11.95
C ASP A 130 -5.85 3.46 -12.02
N HIS A 131 -6.45 2.89 -10.95
CA HIS A 131 -6.74 1.46 -10.83
C HIS A 131 -8.24 1.18 -10.65
N PRO A 132 -9.03 1.13 -11.72
CA PRO A 132 -10.48 0.84 -11.63
C PRO A 132 -10.82 -0.54 -11.06
N SER A 133 -9.83 -1.43 -10.97
CA SER A 133 -9.96 -2.74 -10.32
C SER A 133 -10.02 -2.64 -8.79
N VAL A 134 -9.55 -1.56 -8.18
CA VAL A 134 -9.70 -1.30 -6.73
C VAL A 134 -11.17 -1.06 -6.42
N LYS A 135 -11.76 -1.89 -5.56
CA LYS A 135 -13.19 -1.85 -5.23
C LYS A 135 -13.51 -1.04 -3.99
N ALA A 136 -12.54 -0.89 -3.09
CA ALA A 136 -12.70 -0.09 -1.88
C ALA A 136 -11.35 0.46 -1.41
N ILE A 137 -11.36 1.66 -0.86
CA ILE A 137 -10.23 2.24 -0.15
C ILE A 137 -10.65 2.67 1.25
N VAL A 138 -9.82 2.37 2.24
CA VAL A 138 -9.99 2.84 3.61
C VAL A 138 -8.82 3.77 3.93
N LEU A 139 -9.15 5.00 4.26
CA LEU A 139 -8.17 6.06 4.49
C LEU A 139 -8.18 6.47 5.97
N TYR A 140 -7.13 6.09 6.68
CA TYR A 140 -6.93 6.52 8.05
C TYR A 140 -6.12 7.81 8.10
N TYR A 141 -6.70 8.90 8.60
CA TYR A 141 -6.08 10.23 8.75
C TYR A 141 -5.16 10.60 7.57
N PRO A 142 -5.67 10.56 6.32
CA PRO A 142 -4.84 10.81 5.14
C PRO A 142 -4.25 12.21 5.22
N SER A 143 -2.94 12.34 4.90
CA SER A 143 -2.24 13.63 4.93
C SER A 143 -2.57 14.47 3.68
N VAL A 144 -3.85 14.69 3.43
CA VAL A 144 -4.36 15.51 2.35
C VAL A 144 -4.42 16.96 2.83
N ARG A 145 -3.83 17.87 2.07
CA ARG A 145 -3.87 19.30 2.31
C ARG A 145 -4.40 20.01 1.08
N ASP A 146 -5.04 21.14 1.28
CA ASP A 146 -5.42 22.04 0.19
C ASP A 146 -4.19 22.86 -0.21
N GLU A 147 -3.30 22.24 -0.96
CA GLU A 147 -2.05 22.80 -1.45
C GLU A 147 -2.07 22.85 -2.97
N PRO A 148 -1.43 23.84 -3.59
CA PRO A 148 -1.27 23.86 -5.05
C PRO A 148 -0.55 22.60 -5.55
N GLU A 149 -0.88 22.16 -6.76
CA GLU A 149 -0.14 21.11 -7.44
C GLU A 149 1.32 21.54 -7.66
N THR A 150 2.23 20.60 -7.47
CA THR A 150 3.67 20.83 -7.63
C THR A 150 4.26 19.75 -8.51
N GLY A 151 5.52 19.88 -8.95
CA GLY A 151 6.24 18.85 -9.67
C GLY A 151 6.37 17.53 -8.89
N HIS A 152 6.37 17.60 -7.55
CA HIS A 152 6.38 16.40 -6.68
C HIS A 152 4.98 15.86 -6.38
N ARG A 153 3.95 16.70 -6.53
CA ARG A 153 2.54 16.35 -6.30
C ARG A 153 1.70 16.91 -7.44
N PRO A 154 1.79 16.27 -8.63
CA PRO A 154 1.17 16.83 -9.84
C PRO A 154 -0.35 16.65 -9.87
N ARG A 155 -0.92 15.90 -8.95
CA ARG A 155 -2.36 15.60 -8.91
C ARG A 155 -2.93 15.86 -7.52
N HIS A 156 -3.91 16.78 -7.46
CA HIS A 156 -4.51 17.14 -6.19
C HIS A 156 -5.52 16.11 -5.72
N ALA A 157 -5.29 15.53 -4.54
CA ALA A 157 -6.11 14.45 -4.00
C ALA A 157 -7.60 14.81 -3.85
N PHE A 158 -7.95 16.03 -3.47
CA PHE A 158 -9.35 16.48 -3.39
C PHE A 158 -10.06 16.48 -4.75
N HIS A 159 -9.34 16.85 -5.83
CA HIS A 159 -9.91 16.83 -7.16
C HIS A 159 -10.13 15.40 -7.64
N LEU A 160 -9.16 14.54 -7.40
CA LEU A 160 -9.24 13.13 -7.77
C LEU A 160 -10.28 12.36 -6.97
N ALA A 161 -10.49 12.68 -5.69
CA ALA A 161 -11.48 12.01 -4.86
C ALA A 161 -12.90 12.02 -5.47
N LYS A 162 -13.22 13.04 -6.27
CA LYS A 162 -14.51 13.16 -6.97
C LYS A 162 -14.64 12.21 -8.17
N THR A 163 -13.53 11.66 -8.65
CA THR A 163 -13.48 10.77 -9.83
C THR A 163 -13.40 9.30 -9.48
N LEU A 164 -13.24 8.98 -8.19
CA LEU A 164 -13.11 7.60 -7.73
C LEU A 164 -14.39 6.80 -8.00
N GLN A 165 -14.20 5.56 -8.47
CA GLN A 165 -15.27 4.61 -8.76
C GLN A 165 -15.34 3.49 -7.70
N CYS A 166 -14.54 3.59 -6.65
CA CYS A 166 -14.51 2.65 -5.53
C CYS A 166 -15.28 3.18 -4.31
N ALA A 167 -15.65 2.27 -3.41
CA ALA A 167 -16.25 2.63 -2.12
C ALA A 167 -15.20 3.16 -1.12
#